data_75cd7652307301da035a0f6272cf0e9b
#
_entry.id   75cd7652307301da035a0f6272cf0e9b
#
_cell.length_a   1.000
_cell.length_b   1.000
_cell.length_c   1.000
_cell.angle_alpha   90.00
_cell.angle_beta   90.00
_cell.angle_gamma   90.00
#
_symmetry.space_group_name_H-M   'P 1'
#
loop_
_entity.id
_entity.type
_entity.pdbx_description
1 polymer ?
#
loop_
_entity_poly.entity_id
_entity_poly.type
_entity_poly.pdbx_seq_one_letter_code
_entity_poly.pdbx_strand_id
1 'polypeptide(L)'
;MSKIGLFYGSTTGKTESAAEMIQAEFGGSSVVTLHEIADASDSDFDGYDFLIIGCPTWDIGELQADWDGFFNDELDNIDFSGKTVAYFGTGDQLGYAENFQDAMGILEEKISSLGGKTVGSWPTDGYEHEASKAEKGGKFVGLALDEDNQSELTESRIKEWVAQLKSELRI
;
A
#
# COMPACT_ATOMS: atom_id res chain seq x y z
N MET A 1 0.96 -12.35 -18.93
CA MET A 1 0.45 -11.13 -18.28
C MET A 1 0.25 -11.42 -16.80
N SER A 2 0.80 -10.58 -15.93
CA SER A 2 0.63 -10.76 -14.49
C SER A 2 -0.80 -10.45 -14.06
N LYS A 3 -1.25 -11.07 -12.96
CA LYS A 3 -2.61 -10.92 -12.44
C LYS A 3 -2.77 -9.70 -11.54
N ILE A 4 -1.67 -9.22 -10.97
CA ILE A 4 -1.65 -8.16 -9.95
C ILE A 4 -0.75 -7.03 -10.42
N GLY A 5 -1.26 -5.80 -10.36
CA GLY A 5 -0.45 -4.60 -10.55
C GLY A 5 -0.11 -3.99 -9.20
N LEU A 6 1.17 -3.81 -8.90
CA LEU A 6 1.62 -3.16 -7.68
C LEU A 6 2.20 -1.80 -8.05
N PHE A 7 1.52 -0.75 -7.58
CA PHE A 7 1.91 0.64 -7.85
C PHE A 7 2.46 1.26 -6.56
N TYR A 8 3.67 1.79 -6.62
CA TYR A 8 4.33 2.34 -5.44
C TYR A 8 5.02 3.65 -5.73
N GLY A 9 5.14 4.48 -4.69
CA GLY A 9 6.00 5.66 -4.69
C GLY A 9 7.11 5.47 -3.67
N SER A 10 8.32 5.86 -4.00
CA SER A 10 9.46 5.71 -3.10
C SER A 10 10.49 6.80 -3.35
N THR A 11 10.98 7.40 -2.27
CA THR A 11 12.05 8.41 -2.33
C THR A 11 13.34 7.87 -1.73
N THR A 12 13.25 7.13 -0.61
CA THR A 12 14.42 6.59 0.09
C THR A 12 14.72 5.13 -0.23
N GLY A 13 13.86 4.49 -1.05
CA GLY A 13 14.00 3.09 -1.42
C GLY A 13 13.36 2.08 -0.47
N LYS A 14 12.83 2.50 0.65
CA LYS A 14 12.19 1.59 1.63
C LYS A 14 10.91 0.96 1.10
N THR A 15 10.06 1.76 0.47
CA THR A 15 8.81 1.28 -0.14
C THR A 15 9.10 0.42 -1.37
N GLU A 16 10.10 0.78 -2.16
CA GLU A 16 10.55 -0.03 -3.30
C GLU A 16 11.03 -1.41 -2.86
N SER A 17 11.88 -1.47 -1.83
CA SER A 17 12.33 -2.73 -1.25
C SER A 17 11.16 -3.61 -0.80
N ALA A 18 10.19 -3.01 -0.12
CA ALA A 18 8.99 -3.74 0.33
C ALA A 18 8.20 -4.26 -0.88
N ALA A 19 8.05 -3.46 -1.93
CA ALA A 19 7.34 -3.86 -3.15
C ALA A 19 8.02 -5.07 -3.80
N GLU A 20 9.34 -5.08 -3.88
CA GLU A 20 10.12 -6.19 -4.43
C GLU A 20 9.94 -7.46 -3.60
N MET A 21 9.94 -7.34 -2.27
CA MET A 21 9.72 -8.47 -1.36
C MET A 21 8.30 -9.04 -1.51
N ILE A 22 7.30 -8.18 -1.65
CA ILE A 22 5.91 -8.60 -1.88
C ILE A 22 5.81 -9.37 -3.21
N GLN A 23 6.40 -8.83 -4.26
CA GLN A 23 6.44 -9.50 -5.57
C GLN A 23 7.06 -10.89 -5.46
N ALA A 24 8.20 -11.01 -4.79
CA ALA A 24 8.89 -12.29 -4.61
C ALA A 24 8.02 -13.31 -3.84
N GLU A 25 7.33 -12.87 -2.80
CA GLU A 25 6.47 -13.74 -2.00
C GLU A 25 5.25 -14.24 -2.79
N PHE A 26 4.76 -13.47 -3.74
CA PHE A 26 3.67 -13.91 -4.64
C PHE A 26 4.14 -14.89 -5.72
N GLY A 27 5.42 -14.98 -5.97
CA GLY A 27 5.96 -15.89 -6.99
C GLY A 27 6.71 -15.20 -8.13
N GLY A 28 6.95 -13.91 -8.02
CA GLY A 28 7.77 -13.15 -8.96
C GLY A 28 6.97 -12.32 -9.97
N SER A 29 7.66 -11.86 -11.01
CA SER A 29 7.12 -10.93 -12.00
C SER A 29 6.03 -11.53 -12.89
N SER A 30 5.91 -12.85 -12.94
CA SER A 30 4.81 -13.50 -13.67
C SER A 30 3.47 -13.37 -12.95
N VAL A 31 3.48 -13.08 -11.66
CA VAL A 31 2.27 -12.90 -10.84
C VAL A 31 2.01 -11.44 -10.55
N VAL A 32 3.04 -10.68 -10.19
CA VAL A 32 2.94 -9.26 -9.82
C VAL A 32 3.85 -8.43 -10.72
N THR A 33 3.29 -7.40 -11.36
CA THR A 33 4.07 -6.41 -12.10
C THR A 33 4.24 -5.16 -11.23
N LEU A 34 5.48 -4.71 -11.07
CA LEU A 34 5.79 -3.49 -10.32
C LEU A 34 5.70 -2.28 -11.23
N HIS A 35 5.03 -1.22 -10.76
CA HIS A 35 4.94 0.07 -11.42
C HIS A 35 5.34 1.16 -10.43
N GLU A 36 6.34 1.94 -10.77
CA GLU A 36 6.68 3.13 -10.00
C GLU A 36 5.69 4.23 -10.39
N ILE A 37 5.02 4.80 -9.40
CA ILE A 37 3.93 5.76 -9.65
C ILE A 37 4.42 7.02 -10.39
N ALA A 38 5.70 7.38 -10.21
CA ALA A 38 6.31 8.50 -10.92
C ALA A 38 6.29 8.34 -12.43
N ASP A 39 6.30 7.09 -12.91
CA ASP A 39 6.33 6.74 -14.34
C ASP A 39 4.99 6.19 -14.85
N ALA A 40 3.99 6.09 -13.98
CA ALA A 40 2.69 5.49 -14.31
C ALA A 40 1.68 6.55 -14.77
N SER A 41 0.70 6.10 -15.53
CA SER A 41 -0.46 6.91 -15.94
C SER A 41 -1.74 6.21 -15.51
N ASP A 42 -2.87 6.91 -15.59
CA ASP A 42 -4.19 6.36 -15.25
C ASP A 42 -4.53 5.09 -16.05
N SER A 43 -4.13 5.05 -17.33
CA SER A 43 -4.40 3.90 -18.20
C SER A 43 -3.64 2.63 -17.79
N ASP A 44 -2.56 2.75 -17.04
CA ASP A 44 -1.79 1.58 -16.57
C ASP A 44 -2.60 0.74 -15.58
N PHE A 45 -3.63 1.29 -14.96
CA PHE A 45 -4.50 0.60 -14.02
C PHE A 45 -5.56 -0.27 -14.70
N ASP A 46 -5.87 0.02 -15.96
CA ASP A 46 -6.99 -0.61 -16.67
C ASP A 46 -6.85 -2.12 -16.85
N GLY A 47 -5.62 -2.62 -16.91
CA GLY A 47 -5.35 -4.03 -17.17
C GLY A 47 -5.44 -4.95 -15.95
N TYR A 48 -5.74 -4.40 -14.78
CA TYR A 48 -5.70 -5.17 -13.53
C TYR A 48 -7.04 -5.17 -12.81
N ASP A 49 -7.46 -6.36 -12.35
CA ASP A 49 -8.60 -6.52 -11.44
C ASP A 49 -8.13 -6.50 -9.98
N PHE A 50 -6.88 -6.89 -9.75
CA PHE A 50 -6.26 -6.87 -8.42
C PHE A 50 -5.09 -5.89 -8.40
N LEU A 51 -5.14 -4.97 -7.44
CA LEU A 51 -4.12 -3.92 -7.29
C LEU A 51 -3.54 -3.94 -5.89
N ILE A 52 -2.24 -3.61 -5.81
CA ILE A 52 -1.57 -3.34 -4.54
C ILE A 52 -0.99 -1.93 -4.64
N ILE A 53 -1.28 -1.11 -3.64
CA ILE A 53 -0.86 0.29 -3.60
C ILE A 53 0.10 0.48 -2.43
N GLY A 54 1.29 0.98 -2.71
CA GLY A 54 2.32 1.22 -1.70
C GLY A 54 2.76 2.67 -1.62
N CYS A 55 2.77 3.24 -0.42
CA CYS A 55 3.12 4.65 -0.22
C CYS A 55 3.74 4.87 1.17
N PRO A 56 4.90 5.56 1.25
CA PRO A 56 5.41 5.99 2.55
C PRO A 56 4.63 7.22 3.03
N THR A 57 4.51 7.36 4.35
CA THR A 57 3.95 8.59 4.94
C THR A 57 5.09 9.55 5.21
N TRP A 58 4.98 10.78 4.70
CA TRP A 58 5.97 11.82 4.84
C TRP A 58 5.50 12.91 5.81
N ASP A 59 6.44 13.56 6.45
CA ASP A 59 6.21 14.69 7.36
C ASP A 59 5.04 14.40 8.33
N ILE A 60 4.06 15.27 8.39
CA ILE A 60 2.93 15.15 9.31
C ILE A 60 1.73 14.48 8.61
N GLY A 61 1.95 13.25 8.14
CA GLY A 61 0.89 12.48 7.51
C GLY A 61 0.65 12.78 6.02
N GLU A 62 1.68 13.25 5.32
CA GLU A 62 1.57 13.64 3.92
C GLU A 62 1.90 12.50 2.96
N LEU A 63 1.31 12.56 1.76
CA LEU A 63 1.65 11.66 0.67
C LEU A 63 3.08 11.93 0.18
N GLN A 64 3.77 10.87 -0.22
CA GLN A 64 5.05 11.01 -0.91
C GLN A 64 4.83 11.80 -2.21
N ALA A 65 5.81 12.62 -2.62
CA ALA A 65 5.66 13.60 -3.71
C ALA A 65 5.06 13.04 -5.01
N ASP A 66 5.51 11.85 -5.44
CA ASP A 66 5.03 11.25 -6.69
C ASP A 66 3.57 10.84 -6.58
N TRP A 67 3.17 10.30 -5.42
CA TRP A 67 1.77 9.98 -5.14
C TRP A 67 0.90 11.23 -5.01
N ASP A 68 1.44 12.31 -4.43
CA ASP A 68 0.69 13.57 -4.31
C ASP A 68 0.34 14.12 -5.70
N GLY A 69 1.31 14.12 -6.62
CA GLY A 69 1.08 14.52 -8.00
C GLY A 69 0.04 13.64 -8.68
N PHE A 70 0.18 12.33 -8.58
CA PHE A 70 -0.76 11.38 -9.19
C PHE A 70 -2.17 11.50 -8.59
N PHE A 71 -2.25 11.67 -7.27
CA PHE A 71 -3.51 11.86 -6.55
C PHE A 71 -4.30 13.05 -7.08
N ASN A 72 -3.60 14.17 -7.31
CA ASN A 72 -4.25 15.41 -7.77
C ASN A 72 -4.54 15.42 -9.27
N ASP A 73 -3.70 14.81 -10.08
CA ASP A 73 -3.76 14.96 -11.53
C ASP A 73 -4.44 13.78 -12.26
N GLU A 74 -4.31 12.57 -11.75
CA GLU A 74 -4.72 11.38 -12.51
C GLU A 74 -5.68 10.43 -11.79
N LEU A 75 -5.64 10.38 -10.45
CA LEU A 75 -6.38 9.36 -9.70
C LEU A 75 -7.90 9.45 -9.93
N ASP A 76 -8.45 10.64 -10.03
CA ASP A 76 -9.87 10.84 -10.28
C ASP A 76 -10.35 10.33 -11.65
N ASN A 77 -9.44 10.10 -12.58
CA ASN A 77 -9.76 9.60 -13.92
C ASN A 77 -9.93 8.08 -13.95
N ILE A 78 -9.63 7.41 -12.86
CA ILE A 78 -9.67 5.94 -12.79
C ILE A 78 -10.98 5.48 -12.16
N ASP A 79 -11.66 4.57 -12.84
CA ASP A 79 -12.82 3.89 -12.28
C ASP A 79 -12.35 2.58 -11.64
N PHE A 80 -12.42 2.51 -10.32
CA PHE A 80 -12.00 1.34 -9.57
C PHE A 80 -13.14 0.32 -9.36
N SER A 81 -14.32 0.55 -9.92
CA SER A 81 -15.44 -0.39 -9.82
C SER A 81 -15.04 -1.76 -10.35
N GLY A 82 -15.29 -2.81 -9.58
CA GLY A 82 -14.89 -4.17 -9.93
C GLY A 82 -13.44 -4.51 -9.62
N LYS A 83 -12.65 -3.55 -9.14
CA LYS A 83 -11.26 -3.79 -8.75
C LYS A 83 -11.13 -4.04 -7.27
N THR A 84 -10.29 -5.01 -6.91
CA THR A 84 -9.95 -5.34 -5.53
C THR A 84 -8.58 -4.77 -5.24
N VAL A 85 -8.45 -4.01 -4.15
CA VAL A 85 -7.25 -3.21 -3.84
C VAL A 85 -6.73 -3.50 -2.44
N ALA A 86 -5.45 -3.82 -2.35
CA ALA A 86 -4.73 -3.96 -1.09
C ALA A 86 -3.72 -2.84 -0.95
N TYR A 87 -3.38 -2.48 0.27
CA TYR A 87 -2.51 -1.35 0.57
C TYR A 87 -1.37 -1.76 1.48
N PHE A 88 -0.21 -1.17 1.28
CA PHE A 88 0.88 -1.26 2.25
C PHE A 88 1.55 0.12 2.35
N GLY A 89 2.18 0.36 3.48
CA GLY A 89 2.84 1.63 3.70
C GLY A 89 4.05 1.49 4.59
N THR A 90 4.95 2.45 4.49
CA THR A 90 6.10 2.58 5.38
C THR A 90 5.97 3.86 6.19
N GLY A 91 6.28 3.80 7.47
CA GLY A 91 6.17 4.95 8.37
C GLY A 91 7.02 4.77 9.61
N ASP A 92 7.01 5.79 10.48
CA ASP A 92 7.77 5.82 11.72
C ASP A 92 6.79 5.98 12.89
N GLN A 93 6.50 4.88 13.58
CA GLN A 93 5.50 4.86 14.65
C GLN A 93 5.92 5.62 15.92
N LEU A 94 7.20 5.86 16.09
CA LEU A 94 7.72 6.61 17.25
C LEU A 94 7.99 8.06 16.91
N GLY A 95 8.63 8.35 15.79
CA GLY A 95 8.93 9.72 15.37
C GLY A 95 7.70 10.50 14.90
N TYR A 96 6.71 9.80 14.33
CA TYR A 96 5.47 10.38 13.83
C TYR A 96 4.27 9.58 14.34
N ALA A 97 4.20 9.40 15.65
CA ALA A 97 3.22 8.53 16.30
C ALA A 97 1.75 8.93 16.05
N GLU A 98 1.48 10.20 15.86
CA GLU A 98 0.12 10.71 15.63
C GLU A 98 -0.30 10.66 14.15
N ASN A 99 0.64 10.36 13.26
CA ASN A 99 0.43 10.35 11.80
C ASN A 99 0.91 9.06 11.15
N PHE A 100 1.02 7.99 11.93
CA PHE A 100 1.53 6.71 11.44
C PHE A 100 0.64 6.16 10.34
N GLN A 101 1.24 5.93 9.16
CA GLN A 101 0.55 5.36 7.98
C GLN A 101 -0.61 6.22 7.45
N ASP A 102 -0.64 7.51 7.73
CA ASP A 102 -1.70 8.39 7.26
C ASP A 102 -1.84 8.41 5.74
N ALA A 103 -0.72 8.38 5.00
CA ALA A 103 -0.74 8.36 3.54
C ALA A 103 -1.51 7.14 3.01
N MET A 104 -1.30 5.97 3.60
CA MET A 104 -2.03 4.75 3.24
C MET A 104 -3.53 4.95 3.43
N GLY A 105 -3.93 5.55 4.54
CA GLY A 105 -5.33 5.84 4.83
C GLY A 105 -5.96 6.82 3.86
N ILE A 106 -5.21 7.86 3.47
CA ILE A 106 -5.67 8.86 2.49
C ILE A 106 -5.93 8.20 1.13
N LEU A 107 -5.00 7.37 0.67
CA LEU A 107 -5.15 6.65 -0.60
C LEU A 107 -6.31 5.67 -0.57
N GLU A 108 -6.45 4.90 0.50
CA GLU A 108 -7.54 3.93 0.66
C GLU A 108 -8.90 4.63 0.62
N GLU A 109 -9.06 5.72 1.35
CA GLU A 109 -10.31 6.48 1.37
C GLU A 109 -10.67 6.99 -0.03
N LYS A 110 -9.69 7.54 -0.75
CA LYS A 110 -9.90 8.06 -2.10
C LYS A 110 -10.27 6.95 -3.08
N ILE A 111 -9.49 5.87 -3.11
CA ILE A 111 -9.71 4.76 -4.03
C ILE A 111 -11.04 4.05 -3.74
N SER A 112 -11.40 3.91 -2.47
CA SER A 112 -12.70 3.36 -2.09
C SER A 112 -13.86 4.25 -2.59
N SER A 113 -13.70 5.56 -2.53
CA SER A 113 -14.70 6.50 -3.06
C SER A 113 -14.85 6.40 -4.58
N LEU A 114 -13.83 5.91 -5.26
CA LEU A 114 -13.83 5.68 -6.72
C LEU A 114 -14.29 4.27 -7.10
N GLY A 115 -14.74 3.47 -6.14
CA GLY A 115 -15.31 2.15 -6.37
C GLY A 115 -14.46 0.95 -5.98
N GLY A 116 -13.23 1.16 -5.52
CA GLY A 116 -12.33 0.07 -5.14
C GLY A 116 -12.80 -0.68 -3.91
N LYS A 117 -12.65 -2.01 -3.94
CA LYS A 117 -12.94 -2.86 -2.78
C LYS A 117 -11.66 -3.15 -2.02
N THR A 118 -11.59 -2.73 -0.76
CA THR A 118 -10.41 -2.91 0.09
C THR A 118 -10.32 -4.34 0.63
N VAL A 119 -9.14 -4.94 0.51
CA VAL A 119 -8.77 -6.21 1.13
C VAL A 119 -7.41 -6.05 1.81
N GLY A 120 -7.00 -7.04 2.60
CA GLY A 120 -5.68 -7.05 3.22
C GLY A 120 -5.54 -6.19 4.46
N SER A 121 -6.62 -6.01 5.23
CA SER A 121 -6.55 -5.30 6.51
C SER A 121 -5.57 -5.99 7.45
N TRP A 122 -4.90 -5.20 8.30
CA TRP A 122 -3.80 -5.67 9.13
C TRP A 122 -4.01 -5.30 10.59
N PRO A 123 -3.73 -6.20 11.55
CA PRO A 123 -3.92 -5.90 12.98
C PRO A 123 -3.02 -4.76 13.47
N THR A 124 -3.51 -4.01 14.44
CA THR A 124 -2.74 -2.93 15.09
C THR A 124 -1.83 -3.46 16.21
N ASP A 125 -1.91 -4.74 16.53
CA ASP A 125 -1.08 -5.37 17.58
C ASP A 125 0.41 -5.27 17.22
N GLY A 126 1.24 -4.94 18.19
CA GLY A 126 2.68 -4.84 18.02
C GLY A 126 3.17 -3.48 17.56
N TYR A 127 2.30 -2.49 17.50
CA TYR A 127 2.64 -1.11 17.14
C TYR A 127 2.46 -0.18 18.34
N GLU A 128 3.29 0.87 18.40
CA GLU A 128 3.29 1.85 19.50
C GLU A 128 2.88 3.25 19.03
N HIS A 129 2.22 3.35 17.90
CA HIS A 129 1.69 4.63 17.39
C HIS A 129 0.52 5.14 18.26
N GLU A 130 0.23 6.44 18.17
CA GLU A 130 -0.88 7.06 18.90
C GLU A 130 -2.14 7.23 18.04
N ALA A 131 -1.98 7.60 16.78
CA ALA A 131 -3.10 7.81 15.87
C ALA A 131 -2.69 7.50 14.42
N SER A 132 -3.68 7.11 13.61
CA SER A 132 -3.47 6.82 12.19
C SER A 132 -4.76 7.00 11.40
N LYS A 133 -4.69 7.70 10.27
CA LYS A 133 -5.80 7.76 9.31
C LYS A 133 -6.03 6.43 8.61
N ALA A 134 -5.06 5.52 8.67
CA ALA A 134 -5.18 4.18 8.10
C ALA A 134 -5.93 3.20 9.01
N GLU A 135 -6.25 3.62 10.23
CA GLU A 135 -6.95 2.77 11.19
C GLU A 135 -8.46 2.89 11.03
N LYS A 136 -9.12 1.77 10.77
CA LYS A 136 -10.57 1.68 10.64
C LYS A 136 -11.05 0.39 11.31
N GLY A 137 -12.01 0.53 12.25
CA GLY A 137 -12.57 -0.63 12.95
C GLY A 137 -11.56 -1.40 13.79
N GLY A 138 -10.54 -0.74 14.31
CA GLY A 138 -9.52 -1.35 15.14
C GLY A 138 -8.40 -2.06 14.39
N LYS A 139 -8.35 -1.91 13.06
CA LYS A 139 -7.30 -2.47 12.20
C LYS A 139 -6.77 -1.43 11.23
N PHE A 140 -5.55 -1.64 10.75
CA PHE A 140 -5.04 -0.88 9.60
C PHE A 140 -5.75 -1.36 8.32
N VAL A 141 -6.01 -0.46 7.40
CA VAL A 141 -6.59 -0.80 6.09
C VAL A 141 -5.66 -1.61 5.20
N GLY A 142 -4.39 -1.69 5.55
CA GLY A 142 -3.37 -2.44 4.84
C GLY A 142 -2.15 -2.73 5.70
N LEU A 143 -1.12 -3.31 5.11
CA LEU A 143 0.10 -3.70 5.82
C LEU A 143 0.91 -2.48 6.24
N ALA A 144 1.09 -2.31 7.55
CA ALA A 144 1.89 -1.23 8.12
C ALA A 144 3.32 -1.72 8.37
N LEU A 145 4.29 -1.11 7.70
CA LEU A 145 5.72 -1.43 7.86
C LEU A 145 6.44 -0.25 8.50
N ASP A 146 7.43 -0.55 9.35
CA ASP A 146 8.23 0.45 10.06
C ASP A 146 9.70 0.07 10.02
N GLU A 147 10.41 0.57 9.00
CA GLU A 147 11.84 0.30 8.82
C GLU A 147 12.72 1.09 9.81
N ASP A 148 12.19 2.16 10.39
CA ASP A 148 12.94 2.99 11.33
C ASP A 148 13.04 2.35 12.71
N ASN A 149 11.99 1.66 13.15
CA ASN A 149 11.89 1.10 14.51
C ASN A 149 11.78 -0.43 14.56
N GLN A 150 11.24 -1.06 13.52
CA GLN A 150 10.93 -2.49 13.49
C GLN A 150 11.35 -3.16 12.18
N SER A 151 12.51 -2.79 11.64
CA SER A 151 13.00 -3.36 10.37
C SER A 151 13.16 -4.88 10.43
N GLU A 152 13.44 -5.44 11.60
CA GLU A 152 13.57 -6.89 11.81
C GLU A 152 12.25 -7.65 11.61
N LEU A 153 11.11 -6.96 11.65
CA LEU A 153 9.80 -7.57 11.49
C LEU A 153 9.25 -7.47 10.05
N THR A 154 9.88 -6.67 9.20
CA THR A 154 9.37 -6.39 7.85
C THR A 154 9.18 -7.66 7.02
N GLU A 155 10.17 -8.54 6.97
CA GLU A 155 10.10 -9.77 6.17
C GLU A 155 8.96 -10.68 6.64
N SER A 156 8.86 -10.91 7.95
CA SER A 156 7.81 -11.78 8.50
C SER A 156 6.42 -11.20 8.29
N ARG A 157 6.28 -9.89 8.44
CA ARG A 157 5.01 -9.19 8.20
C ARG A 157 4.58 -9.31 6.74
N ILE A 158 5.49 -9.16 5.81
CA ILE A 158 5.21 -9.32 4.38
C ILE A 158 4.77 -10.74 4.07
N LYS A 159 5.47 -11.75 4.60
CA LYS A 159 5.11 -13.16 4.38
C LYS A 159 3.70 -13.48 4.88
N GLU A 160 3.36 -13.03 6.08
CA GLU A 160 2.03 -13.25 6.65
C GLU A 160 0.95 -12.53 5.84
N TRP A 161 1.21 -11.29 5.45
CA TRP A 161 0.25 -10.49 4.69
C TRP A 161 0.01 -11.06 3.29
N VAL A 162 1.06 -11.50 2.60
CA VAL A 162 0.92 -12.12 1.28
C VAL A 162 0.12 -13.42 1.38
N ALA A 163 0.36 -14.24 2.42
CA ALA A 163 -0.42 -15.45 2.66
C ALA A 163 -1.90 -15.10 2.89
N GLN A 164 -2.18 -14.06 3.64
CA GLN A 164 -3.53 -13.55 3.87
C GLN A 164 -4.18 -13.11 2.56
N LEU A 165 -3.46 -12.34 1.73
CA LEU A 165 -3.97 -11.87 0.44
C LEU A 165 -4.26 -13.02 -0.52
N LYS A 166 -3.40 -14.04 -0.56
CA LYS A 166 -3.64 -15.21 -1.41
C LYS A 166 -4.95 -15.90 -1.03
N SER A 167 -5.22 -15.99 0.27
CA SER A 167 -6.47 -16.56 0.79
C SER A 167 -7.67 -15.68 0.44
N GLU A 168 -7.57 -14.37 0.67
CA GLU A 168 -8.66 -13.42 0.40
C GLU A 168 -8.99 -13.30 -1.10
N LEU A 169 -7.95 -13.34 -1.94
CA LEU A 169 -8.08 -13.26 -3.41
C LEU A 169 -8.33 -14.62 -4.06
N ARG A 170 -8.20 -15.69 -3.31
CA ARG A 170 -8.35 -17.08 -3.78
C ARG A 170 -7.40 -17.43 -4.93
N ILE A 171 -6.14 -17.07 -4.77
CA ILE A 171 -5.08 -17.32 -5.75
C ILE A 171 -3.90 -18.09 -5.16
#